data_f57aeac8abdd90623a71fd424ae317c1
#
_entry.id   f57aeac8abdd90623a71fd424ae317c1
#
_cell.length_a   1.000
_cell.length_b   1.000
_cell.length_c   1.000
_cell.angle_alpha   90.00
_cell.angle_beta   90.00
_cell.angle_gamma   90.00
#
_symmetry.space_group_name_H-M   'P 1'
#
loop_
_entity.id
_entity.type
_entity.pdbx_description
1 polymer ?
#
loop_
_entity_poly.entity_id
_entity_poly.type
_entity_poly.pdbx_seq_one_letter_code
_entity_poly.pdbx_strand_id
1 'polypeptide(L)'
;HPYFRKKWRLSFSTACLKHKCFLKDRCSRCGSAVNSYRAMRERDSGISYCYNCGADLRQESAEQITEGSYGLWAIKRLYEILETGVYAFHGGYVYSFLFFEVLRSFVRAVYYWGRTNGLMDHEVMSRDIDFRRQRMRNNLIENIPLKEQYLLFSGLVRLLEGYPGRMLSFCGVNRFRGSDLTRDMRCIPFWYQRITDSFDMSMYSVSLEEVKNAIRYLKKKRIIVNKANVARMLGVCPDFKSEEMGELFKK
;
A
#
# COMPACT_ATOMS: atom_id res chain seq x y z
N HIS A 1 -33.18 -15.52 1.88
CA HIS A 1 -32.62 -15.24 0.55
C HIS A 1 -31.14 -14.93 0.67
N PRO A 2 -30.29 -15.48 -0.19
CA PRO A 2 -28.87 -15.16 -0.20
C PRO A 2 -28.67 -13.71 -0.64
N TYR A 3 -27.72 -13.01 -0.03
CA TYR A 3 -27.40 -11.63 -0.37
C TYR A 3 -25.92 -11.31 -0.13
N PHE A 4 -25.39 -10.37 -0.89
CA PHE A 4 -24.05 -9.82 -0.65
C PHE A 4 -24.11 -8.63 0.31
N ARG A 5 -23.36 -8.70 1.40
CA ARG A 5 -23.24 -7.56 2.32
C ARG A 5 -22.40 -6.45 1.66
N LYS A 6 -22.84 -5.21 1.77
CA LYS A 6 -22.09 -4.05 1.22
C LYS A 6 -20.63 -4.01 1.70
N LYS A 7 -20.40 -4.35 2.97
CA LYS A 7 -19.07 -4.38 3.56
C LYS A 7 -18.13 -5.45 2.97
N TRP A 8 -18.64 -6.50 2.33
CA TRP A 8 -17.81 -7.49 1.66
C TRP A 8 -17.14 -6.96 0.38
N ARG A 9 -17.49 -5.75 -0.05
CA ARG A 9 -16.84 -5.07 -1.18
C ARG A 9 -15.56 -4.33 -0.80
N LEU A 10 -15.26 -4.25 0.49
CA LEU A 10 -14.03 -3.61 0.99
C LEU A 10 -12.87 -4.60 0.85
N SER A 11 -11.73 -4.14 0.37
CA SER A 11 -10.55 -4.99 0.13
C SER A 11 -10.01 -5.65 1.40
N PHE A 12 -10.19 -5.05 2.57
CA PHE A 12 -9.82 -5.66 3.85
C PHE A 12 -10.85 -6.66 4.37
N SER A 13 -12.03 -6.77 3.74
CA SER A 13 -13.08 -7.70 4.14
C SER A 13 -12.76 -9.12 3.65
N THR A 14 -11.78 -9.74 4.24
CA THR A 14 -11.25 -11.04 3.82
C THR A 14 -11.84 -12.21 4.60
N ALA A 15 -12.47 -11.94 5.75
CA ALA A 15 -13.02 -12.93 6.65
C ALA A 15 -14.42 -12.56 7.15
N CYS A 16 -15.23 -13.57 7.42
CA CYS A 16 -16.52 -13.42 8.11
C CYS A 16 -16.30 -13.47 9.62
N LEU A 17 -16.44 -12.35 10.32
CA LEU A 17 -16.26 -12.28 11.76
C LEU A 17 -17.29 -13.11 12.55
N LYS A 18 -18.51 -13.32 11.99
CA LYS A 18 -19.56 -14.11 12.63
C LYS A 18 -19.25 -15.61 12.59
N HIS A 19 -18.79 -16.10 11.42
CA HIS A 19 -18.56 -17.53 11.21
C HIS A 19 -17.09 -17.93 11.34
N LYS A 20 -16.20 -16.95 11.58
CA LYS A 20 -14.73 -17.15 11.74
C LYS A 20 -14.12 -17.96 10.60
N CYS A 21 -14.52 -17.64 9.37
CA CYS A 21 -14.03 -18.29 8.16
C CYS A 21 -13.64 -17.27 7.11
N PHE A 22 -12.79 -17.69 6.17
CA PHE A 22 -12.46 -16.87 5.02
C PHE A 22 -13.69 -16.63 4.14
N LEU A 23 -13.82 -15.44 3.59
CA LEU A 23 -14.73 -15.18 2.48
C LEU A 23 -14.18 -15.86 1.21
N LYS A 24 -15.05 -16.09 0.23
CA LYS A 24 -14.64 -16.63 -1.06
C LYS A 24 -14.79 -15.56 -2.14
N ASP A 25 -13.75 -15.36 -2.88
CA ASP A 25 -13.69 -14.44 -4.00
C ASP A 25 -13.72 -15.17 -5.36
N ARG A 26 -13.55 -16.50 -5.37
CA ARG A 26 -13.51 -17.34 -6.57
C ARG A 26 -14.31 -18.62 -6.40
N CYS A 27 -14.89 -19.07 -7.51
CA CYS A 27 -15.52 -20.38 -7.61
C CYS A 27 -14.45 -21.48 -7.56
N SER A 28 -14.62 -22.48 -6.68
CA SER A 28 -13.67 -23.60 -6.56
C SER A 28 -13.64 -24.49 -7.80
N ARG A 29 -14.74 -24.56 -8.58
CA ARG A 29 -14.85 -25.41 -9.76
C ARG A 29 -14.17 -24.83 -11.00
N CYS A 30 -14.29 -23.52 -11.24
CA CYS A 30 -13.81 -22.91 -12.49
C CYS A 30 -12.87 -21.71 -12.29
N GLY A 31 -12.57 -21.32 -11.04
CA GLY A 31 -11.69 -20.19 -10.74
C GLY A 31 -12.25 -18.80 -11.05
N SER A 32 -13.46 -18.69 -11.61
CA SER A 32 -14.06 -17.39 -11.92
C SER A 32 -14.35 -16.58 -10.66
N ALA A 33 -14.15 -15.27 -10.74
CA ALA A 33 -14.41 -14.36 -9.61
C ALA A 33 -15.89 -14.37 -9.20
N VAL A 34 -16.16 -14.36 -7.90
CA VAL A 34 -17.52 -14.26 -7.34
C VAL A 34 -17.91 -12.79 -7.29
N ASN A 35 -18.69 -12.33 -8.25
CA ASN A 35 -19.09 -10.95 -8.40
C ASN A 35 -20.60 -10.78 -8.18
N SER A 36 -21.00 -9.87 -7.30
CA SER A 36 -22.40 -9.59 -6.97
C SER A 36 -23.24 -9.04 -8.14
N TYR A 37 -22.58 -8.47 -9.15
CA TYR A 37 -23.25 -7.90 -10.35
C TYR A 37 -23.33 -8.89 -11.53
N ARG A 38 -22.68 -10.06 -11.41
CA ARG A 38 -22.73 -11.13 -12.42
C ARG A 38 -23.56 -12.30 -11.87
N ALA A 39 -24.87 -12.09 -11.78
CA ALA A 39 -25.79 -13.15 -11.41
C ALA A 39 -26.28 -13.92 -12.65
N MET A 40 -26.52 -15.21 -12.53
CA MET A 40 -27.20 -15.98 -13.57
C MET A 40 -28.64 -15.52 -13.69
N ARG A 41 -29.01 -14.92 -14.84
CA ARG A 41 -30.37 -14.41 -15.08
C ARG A 41 -31.44 -15.51 -15.18
N GLU A 42 -31.03 -16.73 -15.47
CA GLU A 42 -31.94 -17.84 -15.76
C GLU A 42 -32.38 -18.66 -14.54
N ARG A 43 -31.94 -18.28 -13.32
CA ARG A 43 -32.28 -19.01 -12.08
C ARG A 43 -32.71 -18.05 -11.00
N ASP A 44 -33.82 -18.36 -10.34
CA ASP A 44 -34.44 -17.54 -9.27
C ASP A 44 -33.51 -17.24 -8.06
N SER A 45 -32.40 -17.96 -7.95
CA SER A 45 -31.41 -17.81 -6.88
C SER A 45 -30.06 -17.25 -7.36
N GLY A 46 -30.06 -16.40 -8.37
CA GLY A 46 -28.95 -15.95 -9.20
C GLY A 46 -27.59 -15.75 -8.56
N ILE A 47 -27.49 -15.25 -7.32
CA ILE A 47 -26.21 -15.02 -6.62
C ILE A 47 -25.65 -16.24 -5.90
N SER A 48 -26.41 -17.32 -5.79
CA SER A 48 -25.98 -18.57 -5.15
C SER A 48 -25.19 -19.49 -6.08
N TYR A 49 -25.19 -19.19 -7.37
CA TYR A 49 -24.53 -20.00 -8.38
C TYR A 49 -23.43 -19.21 -9.08
N CYS A 50 -22.37 -19.92 -9.45
CA CYS A 50 -21.31 -19.34 -10.25
C CYS A 50 -21.85 -18.92 -11.62
N TYR A 51 -21.71 -17.67 -12.00
CA TYR A 51 -22.20 -17.13 -13.26
C TYR A 51 -21.56 -17.79 -14.49
N ASN A 52 -20.34 -18.34 -14.32
CA ASN A 52 -19.58 -18.93 -15.42
C ASN A 52 -19.88 -20.43 -15.63
N CYS A 53 -19.88 -21.23 -14.54
CA CYS A 53 -20.00 -22.69 -14.65
C CYS A 53 -21.27 -23.26 -13.99
N GLY A 54 -22.12 -22.45 -13.38
CA GLY A 54 -23.35 -22.87 -12.73
C GLY A 54 -23.17 -23.68 -11.45
N ALA A 55 -21.96 -23.81 -10.91
CA ALA A 55 -21.74 -24.52 -9.64
C ALA A 55 -22.45 -23.80 -8.49
N ASP A 56 -23.04 -24.57 -7.56
CA ASP A 56 -23.67 -24.04 -6.36
C ASP A 56 -22.61 -23.63 -5.34
N LEU A 57 -22.46 -22.32 -5.15
CA LEU A 57 -21.46 -21.74 -4.25
C LEU A 57 -21.76 -21.99 -2.77
N ARG A 58 -22.97 -22.42 -2.41
CA ARG A 58 -23.37 -22.74 -1.02
C ARG A 58 -22.84 -24.08 -0.56
N GLN A 59 -22.58 -24.99 -1.49
CA GLN A 59 -22.10 -26.35 -1.20
C GLN A 59 -20.59 -26.40 -0.93
N GLU A 60 -19.91 -25.27 -1.12
CA GLU A 60 -18.48 -25.21 -0.90
C GLU A 60 -18.16 -25.11 0.59
N SER A 61 -17.21 -25.91 1.07
CA SER A 61 -16.71 -25.83 2.44
C SER A 61 -16.06 -24.47 2.69
N ALA A 62 -16.41 -23.85 3.82
CA ALA A 62 -15.76 -22.63 4.28
C ALA A 62 -14.48 -23.00 5.05
N GLU A 63 -13.35 -22.41 4.68
CA GLU A 63 -12.11 -22.59 5.42
C GLU A 63 -12.15 -21.80 6.72
N GLN A 64 -12.02 -22.51 7.83
CA GLN A 64 -12.10 -21.92 9.16
C GLN A 64 -10.81 -21.18 9.53
N ILE A 65 -10.96 -20.12 10.28
CA ILE A 65 -9.88 -19.35 10.88
C ILE A 65 -9.87 -19.63 12.37
N THR A 66 -8.69 -19.89 12.94
CA THR A 66 -8.55 -20.15 14.38
C THR A 66 -9.14 -19.00 15.19
N GLU A 67 -10.02 -19.34 16.13
CA GLU A 67 -10.61 -18.36 17.06
C GLU A 67 -9.50 -17.66 17.84
N GLY A 68 -9.68 -16.35 18.08
CA GLY A 68 -8.66 -15.55 18.77
C GLY A 68 -7.45 -15.17 17.91
N SER A 69 -7.42 -15.59 16.63
CA SER A 69 -6.33 -15.17 15.73
C SER A 69 -6.25 -13.64 15.62
N TYR A 70 -5.04 -13.13 15.62
CA TYR A 70 -4.79 -11.69 15.48
C TYR A 70 -5.42 -11.12 14.20
N GLY A 71 -5.47 -11.89 13.13
CA GLY A 71 -6.05 -11.44 11.87
C GLY A 71 -7.56 -11.16 11.95
N LEU A 72 -8.34 -12.01 12.68
CA LEU A 72 -9.76 -11.72 12.93
C LEU A 72 -9.92 -10.43 13.74
N TRP A 73 -9.08 -10.23 14.76
CA TRP A 73 -9.06 -9.00 15.53
C TRP A 73 -8.74 -7.80 14.65
N ALA A 74 -7.73 -7.89 13.78
CA ALA A 74 -7.34 -6.82 12.86
C ALA A 74 -8.49 -6.42 11.91
N ILE A 75 -9.16 -7.40 11.32
CA ILE A 75 -10.33 -7.15 10.45
C ILE A 75 -11.46 -6.49 11.25
N LYS A 76 -11.72 -6.95 12.47
CA LYS A 76 -12.71 -6.34 13.36
C LYS A 76 -12.34 -4.87 13.62
N ARG A 77 -11.07 -4.61 13.95
CA ARG A 77 -10.58 -3.26 14.20
C ARG A 77 -10.76 -2.31 13.01
N LEU A 78 -10.50 -2.79 11.79
CA LEU A 78 -10.76 -2.01 10.57
C LEU A 78 -12.25 -1.68 10.37
N TYR A 79 -13.15 -2.61 10.71
CA TYR A 79 -14.58 -2.31 10.70
C TYR A 79 -14.97 -1.30 11.77
N GLU A 80 -14.42 -1.39 12.99
CA GLU A 80 -14.68 -0.42 14.06
C GLU A 80 -14.26 1.00 13.64
N ILE A 81 -13.07 1.16 13.05
CA ILE A 81 -12.60 2.44 12.53
C ILE A 81 -13.54 2.98 11.44
N LEU A 82 -14.02 2.12 10.56
CA LEU A 82 -14.96 2.52 9.52
C LEU A 82 -16.32 2.94 10.09
N GLU A 83 -16.85 2.18 11.05
CA GLU A 83 -18.17 2.39 11.65
C GLU A 83 -18.19 3.60 12.59
N THR A 84 -17.11 3.82 13.35
CA THR A 84 -16.98 5.00 14.25
C THR A 84 -16.61 6.29 13.51
N GLY A 85 -16.05 6.17 12.29
CA GLY A 85 -15.58 7.30 11.52
C GLY A 85 -14.25 7.90 11.99
N VAL A 86 -13.63 7.31 13.02
CA VAL A 86 -12.36 7.79 13.61
C VAL A 86 -11.40 6.65 13.92
N TYR A 87 -10.11 6.95 13.80
CA TYR A 87 -9.03 6.11 14.30
C TYR A 87 -8.36 6.81 15.48
N ALA A 88 -8.33 6.11 16.62
CA ALA A 88 -7.62 6.57 17.81
C ALA A 88 -6.19 6.00 17.79
N PHE A 89 -5.19 6.87 17.95
CA PHE A 89 -3.78 6.51 18.09
C PHE A 89 -3.16 7.22 19.28
N HIS A 90 -1.96 6.81 19.68
CA HIS A 90 -1.30 7.40 20.83
C HIS A 90 -1.06 8.91 20.64
N GLY A 91 -1.84 9.72 21.34
CA GLY A 91 -1.79 11.19 21.32
C GLY A 91 -2.87 11.88 20.49
N GLY A 92 -3.88 11.16 19.94
CA GLY A 92 -4.96 11.86 19.24
C GLY A 92 -5.94 10.96 18.46
N TYR A 93 -6.78 11.65 17.71
CA TYR A 93 -7.78 11.03 16.83
C TYR A 93 -7.60 11.56 15.42
N VAL A 94 -7.87 10.72 14.45
CA VAL A 94 -7.88 11.08 13.02
C VAL A 94 -9.14 10.53 12.35
N TYR A 95 -9.67 11.23 11.38
CA TYR A 95 -10.80 10.74 10.60
C TYR A 95 -10.46 9.45 9.87
N SER A 96 -11.41 8.52 9.84
CA SER A 96 -11.23 7.19 9.25
C SER A 96 -10.80 7.25 7.77
N PHE A 97 -11.29 8.22 6.98
CA PHE A 97 -10.90 8.34 5.58
C PHE A 97 -9.39 8.66 5.42
N LEU A 98 -8.81 9.48 6.30
CA LEU A 98 -7.36 9.75 6.32
C LEU A 98 -6.55 8.52 6.74
N PHE A 99 -7.08 7.77 7.72
CA PHE A 99 -6.48 6.51 8.12
C PHE A 99 -6.47 5.49 6.97
N PHE A 100 -7.59 5.32 6.27
CA PHE A 100 -7.69 4.38 5.15
C PHE A 100 -6.87 4.83 3.93
N GLU A 101 -6.68 6.13 3.73
CA GLU A 101 -5.76 6.64 2.70
C GLU A 101 -4.31 6.23 3.01
N VAL A 102 -3.86 6.41 4.26
CA VAL A 102 -2.54 5.94 4.71
C VAL A 102 -2.44 4.43 4.61
N LEU A 103 -3.43 3.68 5.09
CA LEU A 103 -3.44 2.22 5.02
C LEU A 103 -3.30 1.73 3.57
N ARG A 104 -4.04 2.33 2.64
CA ARG A 104 -3.96 2.00 1.21
C ARG A 104 -2.57 2.26 0.63
N SER A 105 -2.00 3.43 0.90
CA SER A 105 -0.65 3.78 0.44
C SER A 105 0.39 2.82 1.02
N PHE A 106 0.26 2.49 2.31
CA PHE A 106 1.19 1.60 2.99
C PHE A 106 1.07 0.15 2.51
N VAL A 107 -0.15 -0.37 2.27
CA VAL A 107 -0.36 -1.68 1.62
C VAL A 107 0.42 -1.75 0.30
N ARG A 108 0.31 -0.72 -0.54
CA ARG A 108 0.99 -0.68 -1.83
C ARG A 108 2.50 -0.62 -1.69
N ALA A 109 3.00 0.22 -0.77
CA ALA A 109 4.41 0.33 -0.48
C ALA A 109 5.00 -1.00 -0.02
N VAL A 110 4.38 -1.66 0.96
CA VAL A 110 4.83 -2.94 1.50
C VAL A 110 4.78 -4.05 0.45
N TYR A 111 3.71 -4.11 -0.33
CA TYR A 111 3.58 -5.12 -1.38
C TYR A 111 4.60 -4.93 -2.50
N TYR A 112 4.79 -3.70 -2.96
CA TYR A 112 5.80 -3.38 -3.98
C TYR A 112 7.21 -3.68 -3.48
N TRP A 113 7.53 -3.24 -2.26
CA TRP A 113 8.86 -3.44 -1.66
C TRP A 113 9.15 -4.92 -1.41
N GLY A 114 8.18 -5.64 -0.85
CA GLY A 114 8.30 -7.08 -0.63
C GLY A 114 8.57 -7.87 -1.92
N ARG A 115 7.98 -7.42 -3.03
CA ARG A 115 8.19 -8.01 -4.34
C ARG A 115 9.58 -7.74 -4.91
N THR A 116 10.12 -6.53 -4.72
CA THR A 116 11.39 -6.11 -5.34
C THR A 116 12.60 -6.47 -4.49
N ASN A 117 12.50 -6.35 -3.17
CA ASN A 117 13.62 -6.43 -2.26
C ASN A 117 13.49 -7.57 -1.22
N GLY A 118 12.29 -8.15 -1.07
CA GLY A 118 11.95 -9.00 0.06
C GLY A 118 11.74 -8.17 1.33
N LEU A 119 10.97 -8.71 2.28
CA LEU A 119 10.78 -8.09 3.59
C LEU A 119 11.62 -8.82 4.63
N MET A 120 12.30 -8.09 5.49
CA MET A 120 13.21 -8.64 6.51
C MET A 120 12.50 -8.89 7.85
N ASP A 121 11.46 -8.12 8.17
CA ASP A 121 10.73 -8.27 9.44
C ASP A 121 9.56 -9.24 9.28
N HIS A 122 9.79 -10.49 9.66
CA HIS A 122 8.79 -11.55 9.60
C HIS A 122 7.95 -11.69 10.88
N GLU A 123 8.27 -10.95 11.93
CA GLU A 123 7.43 -10.94 13.13
C GLU A 123 6.10 -10.21 12.89
N VAL A 124 6.14 -9.22 12.02
CA VAL A 124 4.98 -8.40 11.65
C VAL A 124 4.31 -8.90 10.38
N MET A 125 5.10 -9.24 9.36
CA MET A 125 4.60 -9.75 8.08
C MET A 125 4.80 -11.25 7.98
N SER A 126 3.72 -11.99 7.74
CA SER A 126 3.80 -13.44 7.56
C SER A 126 4.69 -13.82 6.38
N ARG A 127 5.48 -14.88 6.56
CA ARG A 127 6.28 -15.50 5.49
C ARG A 127 5.42 -16.16 4.41
N ASP A 128 4.14 -16.42 4.71
CA ASP A 128 3.21 -17.07 3.80
C ASP A 128 2.69 -16.14 2.70
N ILE A 129 3.08 -14.85 2.72
CA ILE A 129 2.76 -13.91 1.65
C ILE A 129 3.79 -14.08 0.52
N ASP A 130 3.33 -14.61 -0.61
CA ASP A 130 4.18 -14.74 -1.80
C ASP A 130 4.15 -13.46 -2.65
N PHE A 131 4.95 -12.50 -2.28
CA PHE A 131 5.07 -11.23 -3.00
C PHE A 131 5.56 -11.40 -4.47
N ARG A 132 6.17 -12.53 -4.85
CA ARG A 132 6.77 -12.74 -6.17
C ARG A 132 5.79 -13.31 -7.19
N ARG A 133 4.76 -14.00 -6.76
CA ARG A 133 3.87 -14.82 -7.59
C ARG A 133 3.02 -14.03 -8.57
N GLN A 134 2.71 -12.76 -8.30
CA GLN A 134 1.81 -11.99 -9.13
C GLN A 134 2.51 -10.86 -9.87
N ARG A 135 2.49 -10.95 -11.20
CA ARG A 135 2.65 -9.77 -12.06
C ARG A 135 1.39 -8.91 -11.91
N MET A 136 1.37 -8.00 -10.96
CA MET A 136 0.29 -7.03 -10.82
C MET A 136 0.27 -6.11 -12.04
N ARG A 137 -0.56 -6.43 -13.02
CA ARG A 137 -1.00 -5.46 -14.02
C ARG A 137 -1.81 -4.41 -13.28
N ASN A 138 -1.40 -3.32 -12.90
CA ASN A 138 -2.10 -2.18 -12.24
C ASN A 138 -2.04 -2.06 -10.72
N ASN A 139 -1.15 -2.76 -10.00
CA ASN A 139 -0.94 -2.57 -8.53
C ASN A 139 -2.24 -2.51 -7.68
N LEU A 140 -3.27 -3.27 -8.05
CA LEU A 140 -4.55 -3.27 -7.35
C LEU A 140 -4.53 -4.32 -6.24
N ILE A 141 -4.86 -3.89 -5.03
CA ILE A 141 -4.95 -4.75 -3.83
C ILE A 141 -5.94 -5.91 -4.08
N GLU A 142 -6.98 -5.66 -4.85
CA GLU A 142 -8.02 -6.60 -5.21
C GLU A 142 -7.52 -7.80 -6.03
N ASN A 143 -6.33 -7.71 -6.61
CA ASN A 143 -5.70 -8.80 -7.36
C ASN A 143 -4.86 -9.73 -6.48
N ILE A 144 -4.62 -9.38 -5.23
CA ILE A 144 -3.91 -10.23 -4.26
C ILE A 144 -4.86 -11.35 -3.83
N PRO A 145 -4.40 -12.62 -3.70
CA PRO A 145 -5.21 -13.70 -3.15
C PRO A 145 -5.77 -13.32 -1.76
N LEU A 146 -7.01 -13.69 -1.49
CA LEU A 146 -7.75 -13.26 -0.30
C LEU A 146 -7.02 -13.60 1.02
N LYS A 147 -6.38 -14.77 1.09
CA LYS A 147 -5.59 -15.16 2.27
C LYS A 147 -4.34 -14.27 2.46
N GLU A 148 -3.67 -13.94 1.37
CA GLU A 148 -2.53 -13.03 1.43
C GLU A 148 -2.97 -11.62 1.81
N GLN A 149 -4.13 -11.16 1.31
CA GLN A 149 -4.73 -9.90 1.78
C GLN A 149 -5.00 -9.93 3.29
N TYR A 150 -5.57 -11.04 3.81
CA TYR A 150 -5.82 -11.22 5.23
C TYR A 150 -4.54 -11.09 6.05
N LEU A 151 -3.46 -11.77 5.65
CA LEU A 151 -2.18 -11.71 6.33
C LEU A 151 -1.55 -10.31 6.23
N LEU A 152 -1.64 -9.69 5.06
CA LEU A 152 -1.11 -8.35 4.81
C LEU A 152 -1.82 -7.30 5.68
N PHE A 153 -3.14 -7.28 5.70
CA PHE A 153 -3.89 -6.36 6.55
C PHE A 153 -3.65 -6.64 8.04
N SER A 154 -3.50 -7.89 8.44
CA SER A 154 -3.16 -8.25 9.82
C SER A 154 -1.83 -7.63 10.23
N GLY A 155 -0.79 -7.78 9.43
CA GLY A 155 0.52 -7.20 9.69
C GLY A 155 0.48 -5.67 9.73
N LEU A 156 -0.20 -5.04 8.77
CA LEU A 156 -0.31 -3.59 8.70
C LEU A 156 -1.06 -2.98 9.88
N VAL A 157 -2.15 -3.59 10.30
CA VAL A 157 -2.88 -3.15 11.51
C VAL A 157 -1.98 -3.27 12.73
N ARG A 158 -1.18 -4.34 12.84
CA ARG A 158 -0.22 -4.50 13.94
C ARG A 158 0.84 -3.40 13.97
N LEU A 159 1.31 -2.95 12.82
CA LEU A 159 2.23 -1.82 12.71
C LEU A 159 1.57 -0.51 13.16
N LEU A 160 0.35 -0.27 12.70
CA LEU A 160 -0.38 0.96 12.99
C LEU A 160 -0.84 1.03 14.46
N GLU A 161 -1.23 -0.09 15.09
CA GLU A 161 -1.53 -0.12 16.53
C GLU A 161 -0.29 0.15 17.39
N GLY A 162 0.89 -0.16 16.91
CA GLY A 162 2.17 0.18 17.56
C GLY A 162 2.78 1.48 17.09
N TYR A 163 1.98 2.37 16.46
CA TYR A 163 2.41 3.67 15.98
C TYR A 163 2.93 4.58 17.11
N PRO A 164 4.02 5.36 16.93
CA PRO A 164 4.87 5.37 15.72
C PRO A 164 5.99 4.32 15.73
N GLY A 165 6.33 3.75 16.90
CA GLY A 165 7.54 2.97 17.11
C GLY A 165 7.68 1.75 16.19
N ARG A 166 6.65 0.88 16.14
CA ARG A 166 6.68 -0.33 15.28
C ARG A 166 6.79 0.02 13.81
N MET A 167 6.10 1.07 13.39
CA MET A 167 6.13 1.51 12.01
C MET A 167 7.50 2.04 11.62
N LEU A 168 8.12 2.86 12.49
CA LEU A 168 9.48 3.37 12.30
C LEU A 168 10.50 2.22 12.22
N SER A 169 10.44 1.27 13.15
CA SER A 169 11.32 0.10 13.17
C SER A 169 11.18 -0.72 11.89
N PHE A 170 9.95 -1.08 11.50
CA PHE A 170 9.67 -1.85 10.29
C PHE A 170 10.17 -1.14 9.03
N CYS A 171 9.86 0.13 8.86
CA CYS A 171 10.30 0.90 7.71
C CYS A 171 11.82 1.07 7.68
N GLY A 172 12.47 1.27 8.83
CA GLY A 172 13.92 1.39 8.94
C GLY A 172 14.65 0.10 8.56
N VAL A 173 14.24 -1.05 9.13
CA VAL A 173 14.82 -2.37 8.81
C VAL A 173 14.68 -2.69 7.33
N ASN A 174 13.54 -2.38 6.74
CA ASN A 174 13.27 -2.62 5.33
C ASN A 174 13.76 -1.49 4.41
N ARG A 175 14.39 -0.44 4.94
CA ARG A 175 14.95 0.69 4.19
C ARG A 175 13.96 1.40 3.28
N PHE A 176 12.72 1.59 3.76
CA PHE A 176 11.74 2.42 3.05
C PHE A 176 12.19 3.87 3.01
N ARG A 177 11.87 4.55 1.91
CA ARG A 177 12.01 6.00 1.79
C ARG A 177 10.66 6.66 2.03
N GLY A 178 10.62 7.90 2.45
CA GLY A 178 9.39 8.68 2.58
C GLY A 178 8.58 8.69 1.28
N SER A 179 9.25 8.84 0.14
CA SER A 179 8.63 8.79 -1.19
C SER A 179 7.98 7.44 -1.53
N ASP A 180 8.46 6.31 -0.99
CA ASP A 180 7.83 5.01 -1.20
C ASP A 180 6.51 4.91 -0.44
N LEU A 181 6.46 5.54 0.74
CA LEU A 181 5.31 5.54 1.65
C LEU A 181 4.19 6.50 1.22
N THR A 182 4.53 7.53 0.43
CA THR A 182 3.59 8.62 0.06
C THR A 182 3.24 8.67 -1.41
N ARG A 183 3.76 7.76 -2.22
CA ARG A 183 3.81 7.82 -3.69
C ARG A 183 2.49 8.18 -4.39
N ASP A 184 1.36 7.75 -3.88
CA ASP A 184 0.07 7.95 -4.53
C ASP A 184 -0.90 8.77 -3.67
N MET A 185 -0.38 9.41 -2.64
CA MET A 185 -1.18 10.26 -1.76
C MET A 185 -1.33 11.65 -2.36
N ARG A 186 -2.55 12.16 -2.40
CA ARG A 186 -2.83 13.54 -2.82
C ARG A 186 -2.44 14.54 -1.74
N CYS A 187 -2.68 14.19 -0.48
CA CYS A 187 -2.26 14.93 0.69
C CYS A 187 -1.73 13.95 1.73
N ILE A 188 -0.67 14.32 2.42
CA ILE A 188 -0.08 13.51 3.48
C ILE A 188 -0.68 13.99 4.79
N PRO A 189 -1.42 13.16 5.55
CA PRO A 189 -1.93 13.52 6.86
C PRO A 189 -0.78 13.90 7.80
N PHE A 190 -0.97 14.93 8.60
CA PHE A 190 0.07 15.46 9.49
C PHE A 190 0.69 14.40 10.42
N TRP A 191 -0.13 13.52 10.97
CA TRP A 191 0.35 12.44 11.83
C TRP A 191 1.26 11.45 11.07
N TYR A 192 1.01 11.22 9.78
CA TYR A 192 1.80 10.32 8.94
C TYR A 192 3.06 11.01 8.39
N GLN A 193 2.97 12.30 8.10
CA GLN A 193 4.09 13.10 7.59
C GLN A 193 5.30 13.03 8.53
N ARG A 194 5.09 13.09 9.85
CA ARG A 194 6.17 12.96 10.83
C ARG A 194 6.98 11.66 10.71
N ILE A 195 6.34 10.58 10.25
CA ILE A 195 7.03 9.31 9.97
C ILE A 195 7.78 9.40 8.65
N THR A 196 7.11 9.86 7.59
CA THR A 196 7.71 9.87 6.26
C THR A 196 8.93 10.77 6.19
N ASP A 197 8.89 11.92 6.87
CA ASP A 197 10.03 12.84 6.98
C ASP A 197 11.25 12.20 7.67
N SER A 198 11.03 11.23 8.57
CA SER A 198 12.12 10.50 9.23
C SER A 198 12.90 9.59 8.27
N PHE A 199 12.33 9.25 7.11
CA PHE A 199 12.95 8.41 6.09
C PHE A 199 13.35 9.19 4.83
N ASP A 200 13.05 10.47 4.77
CA ASP A 200 13.60 11.32 3.74
C ASP A 200 15.08 11.52 4.05
N MET A 201 15.92 10.76 3.35
CA MET A 201 17.33 11.09 3.30
C MET A 201 17.40 12.51 2.76
N SER A 202 18.06 13.40 3.49
CA SER A 202 18.40 14.72 2.98
C SER A 202 19.12 14.51 1.65
N MET A 203 18.38 14.65 0.55
CA MET A 203 19.01 14.63 -0.75
C MET A 203 19.98 15.81 -0.74
N TYR A 204 21.20 15.54 -1.13
CA TYR A 204 22.21 16.58 -1.31
C TYR A 204 21.58 17.72 -2.12
N SER A 205 21.32 18.84 -1.45
CA SER A 205 20.79 20.04 -2.08
C SER A 205 21.96 20.92 -2.48
N VAL A 206 22.11 21.09 -3.77
CA VAL A 206 23.18 21.91 -4.34
C VAL A 206 22.94 23.38 -4.01
N SER A 207 23.94 24.02 -3.45
CA SER A 207 23.91 25.45 -3.25
C SER A 207 24.16 26.23 -4.58
N LEU A 208 23.68 27.46 -4.62
CA LEU A 208 23.91 28.34 -5.78
C LEU A 208 25.40 28.53 -6.07
N GLU A 209 26.22 28.54 -5.03
CA GLU A 209 27.68 28.70 -5.16
C GLU A 209 28.33 27.46 -5.78
N GLU A 210 27.91 26.28 -5.42
CA GLU A 210 28.39 25.04 -6.05
C GLU A 210 28.04 24.98 -7.53
N VAL A 211 26.83 25.41 -7.91
CA VAL A 211 26.43 25.50 -9.32
C VAL A 211 27.33 26.49 -10.06
N LYS A 212 27.59 27.69 -9.51
CA LYS A 212 28.51 28.68 -10.11
C LYS A 212 29.93 28.13 -10.24
N ASN A 213 30.40 27.41 -9.24
CA ASN A 213 31.74 26.81 -9.28
C ASN A 213 31.84 25.70 -10.34
N ALA A 214 30.81 24.85 -10.47
CA ALA A 214 30.72 23.83 -11.49
C ALA A 214 30.71 24.45 -12.90
N ILE A 215 29.93 25.52 -13.11
CA ILE A 215 29.92 26.27 -14.39
C ILE A 215 31.29 26.82 -14.71
N ARG A 216 31.98 27.45 -13.73
CA ARG A 216 33.31 28.01 -13.90
C ARG A 216 34.33 26.93 -14.29
N TYR A 217 34.26 25.77 -13.63
CA TYR A 217 35.13 24.63 -13.93
C TYR A 217 34.88 24.08 -15.34
N LEU A 218 33.64 23.89 -15.76
CA LEU A 218 33.28 23.39 -17.09
C LEU A 218 33.79 24.37 -18.19
N LYS A 219 33.62 25.69 -17.96
CA LYS A 219 34.17 26.72 -18.87
C LYS A 219 35.70 26.63 -18.99
N LYS A 220 36.40 26.47 -17.85
CA LYS A 220 37.88 26.33 -17.85
C LYS A 220 38.34 25.09 -18.61
N LYS A 221 37.56 24.00 -18.56
CA LYS A 221 37.83 22.74 -19.26
C LYS A 221 37.32 22.72 -20.71
N ARG A 222 36.73 23.82 -21.20
CA ARG A 222 36.11 23.93 -22.54
C ARG A 222 35.01 22.89 -22.79
N ILE A 223 34.30 22.49 -21.73
CA ILE A 223 33.16 21.59 -21.81
C ILE A 223 31.89 22.44 -21.93
N ILE A 224 30.94 21.98 -22.75
CA ILE A 224 29.66 22.67 -22.95
C ILE A 224 28.93 22.84 -21.61
N VAL A 225 28.61 24.09 -21.27
CA VAL A 225 27.85 24.42 -20.07
C VAL A 225 26.36 24.31 -20.37
N ASN A 226 25.77 23.26 -19.89
CA ASN A 226 24.31 23.03 -19.89
C ASN A 226 23.87 22.39 -18.58
N LYS A 227 22.56 22.39 -18.32
CA LYS A 227 22.00 21.80 -17.09
C LYS A 227 22.46 20.37 -16.87
N ALA A 228 22.49 19.54 -17.92
CA ALA A 228 22.87 18.13 -17.84
C ALA A 228 24.34 17.95 -17.43
N ASN A 229 25.25 18.69 -17.98
CA ASN A 229 26.69 18.59 -17.67
C ASN A 229 26.99 19.11 -16.25
N VAL A 230 26.33 20.20 -15.84
CA VAL A 230 26.45 20.73 -14.47
C VAL A 230 25.87 19.72 -13.45
N ALA A 231 24.69 19.20 -13.72
CA ALA A 231 24.06 18.21 -12.85
C ALA A 231 24.90 16.92 -12.72
N ARG A 232 25.45 16.44 -13.84
CA ARG A 232 26.36 15.27 -13.84
C ARG A 232 27.61 15.54 -13.01
N MET A 233 28.20 16.73 -13.11
CA MET A 233 29.37 17.09 -12.33
C MET A 233 29.06 17.18 -10.84
N LEU A 234 27.88 17.66 -10.48
CA LEU A 234 27.43 17.80 -9.08
C LEU A 234 26.79 16.51 -8.51
N GLY A 235 26.59 15.48 -9.35
CA GLY A 235 25.95 14.23 -8.91
C GLY A 235 24.47 14.37 -8.56
N VAL A 236 23.75 15.34 -9.19
CA VAL A 236 22.34 15.63 -8.90
C VAL A 236 21.46 15.47 -10.13
N CYS A 237 20.14 15.43 -9.92
CA CYS A 237 19.20 15.49 -11.04
C CYS A 237 19.24 16.87 -11.72
N PRO A 238 19.14 16.96 -13.06
CA PRO A 238 19.23 18.23 -13.80
C PRO A 238 18.05 19.19 -13.56
N ASP A 239 17.12 18.82 -12.70
CA ASP A 239 15.95 19.64 -12.36
C ASP A 239 16.29 20.58 -11.18
N PHE A 240 16.94 21.68 -11.51
CA PHE A 240 17.25 22.72 -10.52
C PHE A 240 15.97 23.48 -10.15
N LYS A 241 15.43 23.18 -8.96
CA LYS A 241 14.13 23.69 -8.49
C LYS A 241 14.09 25.18 -8.17
N SER A 242 15.24 25.87 -8.06
CA SER A 242 15.27 27.29 -7.74
C SER A 242 15.31 28.13 -9.04
N GLU A 243 14.47 29.18 -9.11
CA GLU A 243 14.46 30.10 -10.23
C GLU A 243 15.83 30.75 -10.46
N GLU A 244 16.53 31.12 -9.40
CA GLU A 244 17.87 31.69 -9.44
C GLU A 244 18.90 30.76 -10.09
N MET A 245 18.82 29.44 -9.82
CA MET A 245 19.68 28.46 -10.49
C MET A 245 19.30 28.29 -11.95
N GLY A 246 18.01 28.39 -12.27
CA GLY A 246 17.49 28.33 -13.63
C GLY A 246 18.00 29.48 -14.50
N GLU A 247 18.15 30.68 -13.94
CA GLU A 247 18.66 31.88 -14.65
C GLU A 247 20.10 31.77 -15.06
N LEU A 248 20.94 31.02 -14.34
CA LEU A 248 22.34 30.80 -14.71
C LEU A 248 22.51 30.06 -16.04
N PHE A 249 21.47 29.45 -16.55
CA PHE A 249 21.48 28.70 -17.83
C PHE A 249 20.71 29.40 -18.96
N LYS A 250 20.10 30.56 -18.69
CA LYS A 250 19.45 31.40 -19.69
C LYS A 250 20.50 32.30 -20.37
N LYS A 251 21.35 31.72 -21.24
CA LYS A 251 22.17 32.47 -22.17
C LYS A 251 22.22 31.79 -23.50
#